data_9267bbfe05ff0b4ba51ada8d0870541c
#
_entry.id   9267bbfe05ff0b4ba51ada8d0870541c
#
_cell.length_a   1.000
_cell.length_b   1.000
_cell.length_c   1.000
_cell.angle_alpha   90.00
_cell.angle_beta   90.00
_cell.angle_gamma   90.00
#
_symmetry.space_group_name_H-M   'P 1'
#
loop_
_entity.id
_entity.type
_entity.pdbx_description
1 polymer ?
#
loop_
_entity_poly.entity_id
_entity_poly.type
_entity_poly.pdbx_seq_one_letter_code
_entity_poly.pdbx_strand_id
1 'polypeptide(L)'
;LLVAVAVLCSPLLKWRKKVILLRLDFHTHGKLAKKLPFSTAYTDWLFGEARAAGLDALCLTEHFNTLQFAELYGYLASVSRRVGDTLELGNGLRVFPGMETDVAEGGHILTIGPLEAILELNRRLEPNKEKGSFLPFARLMDLFDEYPVVVGCGHPFRSPGHVPELPEEQLVRLKFLDLNGKDLALDRERTERLTYALGKELEIPVVSGSDTIRRCSTAASPRSLNGRWTPSPPSMGR
;
A
#
# COMPACT_ATOMS: atom_id res chain seq x y z
N LEU A 1 -7.23 3.88 14.19
CA LEU A 1 -7.23 4.67 12.93
C LEU A 1 -6.14 5.72 13.06
N LEU A 2 -4.97 5.50 12.46
CA LEU A 2 -3.92 6.51 12.39
C LEU A 2 -4.29 7.52 11.29
N VAL A 3 -4.32 8.80 11.66
CA VAL A 3 -4.52 9.90 10.73
C VAL A 3 -3.13 10.40 10.34
N ALA A 4 -2.72 10.19 9.09
CA ALA A 4 -1.51 10.81 8.58
C ALA A 4 -1.79 12.28 8.26
N VAL A 5 -1.02 13.19 8.84
CA VAL A 5 -1.10 14.62 8.57
C VAL A 5 -0.07 14.98 7.51
N ALA A 6 -0.51 15.24 6.29
CA ALA A 6 0.35 15.79 5.25
C ALA A 6 0.25 17.34 5.28
N VAL A 7 1.35 18.00 5.57
CA VAL A 7 1.46 19.47 5.50
C VAL A 7 2.08 19.85 4.17
N LEU A 8 1.27 20.31 3.22
CA LEU A 8 1.76 20.90 1.98
C LEU A 8 2.16 22.37 2.26
N CYS A 9 3.46 22.65 2.20
CA CYS A 9 4.00 23.99 2.38
C CYS A 9 4.23 24.64 1.00
N SER A 10 3.41 25.64 0.63
CA SER A 10 3.68 26.52 -0.51
C SER A 10 4.32 27.83 0.01
N PRO A 11 5.45 28.33 -0.60
CA PRO A 11 6.23 29.43 -0.02
C PRO A 11 5.72 30.84 -0.35
N LEU A 12 4.59 31.01 -1.03
CA LEU A 12 4.12 32.34 -1.46
C LEU A 12 2.62 32.50 -1.20
N LEU A 13 2.22 32.91 -0.04
CA LEU A 13 1.11 33.81 0.32
C LEU A 13 0.78 33.69 1.82
N LYS A 14 0.49 34.82 2.50
CA LYS A 14 -0.01 34.90 3.88
C LYS A 14 -1.43 34.30 3.98
N TRP A 15 -1.56 32.96 3.80
CA TRP A 15 -2.82 32.24 3.99
C TRP A 15 -2.80 31.52 5.32
N ARG A 16 -3.89 31.54 6.03
CA ARG A 16 -4.10 30.67 7.19
C ARG A 16 -3.80 29.22 6.75
N LYS A 17 -2.83 28.57 7.36
CA LYS A 17 -2.50 27.16 7.09
C LYS A 17 -3.77 26.33 7.34
N LYS A 18 -4.45 25.95 6.27
CA LYS A 18 -5.56 25.00 6.36
C LYS A 18 -4.92 23.62 6.50
N VAL A 19 -4.95 23.06 7.70
CA VAL A 19 -4.56 21.65 7.90
C VAL A 19 -5.65 20.81 7.28
N ILE A 20 -5.30 20.06 6.23
CA ILE A 20 -6.19 19.08 5.63
C ILE A 20 -5.80 17.73 6.23
N LEU A 21 -6.72 17.13 6.97
CA LEU A 21 -6.57 15.77 7.48
C LEU A 21 -7.03 14.82 6.38
N LEU A 22 -6.12 13.99 5.88
CA LEU A 22 -6.42 12.93 4.94
C LEU A 22 -6.36 11.58 5.64
N ARG A 23 -7.37 10.73 5.40
CA ARG A 23 -7.36 9.33 5.80
C ARG A 23 -6.77 8.53 4.66
N LEU A 24 -5.54 8.08 4.85
CA LEU A 24 -4.76 7.38 3.84
C LEU A 24 -4.38 5.99 4.34
N ASP A 25 -4.60 4.99 3.51
CA ASP A 25 -4.13 3.62 3.69
C ASP A 25 -2.89 3.39 2.81
N PHE A 26 -1.77 3.04 3.42
CA PHE A 26 -0.48 2.90 2.72
C PHE A 26 -0.22 1.51 2.13
N HIS A 27 -1.09 0.52 2.42
CA HIS A 27 -0.89 -0.86 1.98
C HIS A 27 -2.22 -1.52 1.64
N THR A 28 -2.56 -1.54 0.36
CA THR A 28 -3.79 -2.17 -0.13
C THR A 28 -3.54 -2.97 -1.40
N HIS A 29 -4.42 -3.96 -1.65
CA HIS A 29 -4.40 -4.77 -2.87
C HIS A 29 -5.71 -4.58 -3.64
N GLY A 30 -5.62 -4.53 -4.96
CA GLY A 30 -6.76 -4.36 -5.85
C GLY A 30 -7.36 -5.66 -6.34
N LYS A 31 -6.73 -6.80 -6.03
CA LYS A 31 -7.14 -8.14 -6.47
C LYS A 31 -7.47 -9.05 -5.29
N LEU A 32 -8.32 -10.03 -5.52
CA LEU A 32 -8.71 -11.01 -4.51
C LEU A 32 -7.56 -11.95 -4.11
N ALA A 33 -6.68 -12.30 -5.06
CA ALA A 33 -5.47 -13.08 -4.83
C ALA A 33 -4.49 -12.98 -6.00
N LYS A 34 -3.19 -13.19 -5.74
CA LYS A 34 -2.09 -13.14 -6.74
C LYS A 34 -2.37 -13.96 -8.00
N LYS A 35 -2.87 -15.20 -7.83
CA LYS A 35 -3.03 -16.18 -8.91
C LYS A 35 -4.41 -16.19 -9.56
N LEU A 36 -5.36 -15.40 -9.05
CA LEU A 36 -6.66 -15.28 -9.68
C LEU A 36 -6.62 -14.25 -10.82
N PRO A 37 -7.47 -14.40 -11.85
CA PRO A 37 -7.65 -13.37 -12.87
C PRO A 37 -8.04 -12.03 -12.25
N PHE A 38 -7.70 -10.94 -12.93
CA PHE A 38 -8.17 -9.60 -12.57
C PHE A 38 -9.70 -9.52 -12.77
N SER A 39 -10.37 -8.80 -11.87
CA SER A 39 -11.82 -8.58 -11.93
C SER A 39 -12.13 -7.11 -11.64
N THR A 40 -12.64 -6.42 -12.65
CA THR A 40 -13.08 -5.02 -12.53
C THR A 40 -14.15 -4.88 -11.45
N ALA A 41 -15.15 -5.77 -11.44
CA ALA A 41 -16.23 -5.75 -10.46
C ALA A 41 -15.74 -5.89 -9.01
N TYR A 42 -14.70 -6.71 -8.78
CA TYR A 42 -14.11 -6.85 -7.45
C TYR A 42 -13.34 -5.58 -7.05
N THR A 43 -12.56 -5.03 -7.96
CA THR A 43 -11.76 -3.82 -7.73
C THR A 43 -12.66 -2.61 -7.47
N ASP A 44 -13.72 -2.43 -8.24
CA ASP A 44 -14.70 -1.35 -8.06
C ASP A 44 -15.42 -1.46 -6.72
N TRP A 45 -15.84 -2.69 -6.36
CA TRP A 45 -16.45 -2.95 -5.06
C TRP A 45 -15.48 -2.60 -3.91
N LEU A 46 -14.22 -3.07 -3.97
CA LEU A 46 -13.21 -2.83 -2.93
C LEU A 46 -12.95 -1.33 -2.73
N PHE A 47 -12.80 -0.57 -3.81
CA PHE A 47 -12.55 0.87 -3.74
C PHE A 47 -13.81 1.65 -3.35
N GLY A 48 -15.00 1.15 -3.68
CA GLY A 48 -16.27 1.63 -3.15
C GLY A 48 -16.35 1.48 -1.64
N GLU A 49 -16.00 0.31 -1.11
CA GLU A 49 -15.95 0.03 0.34
C GLU A 49 -14.89 0.89 1.05
N ALA A 50 -13.71 1.07 0.45
CA ALA A 50 -12.67 1.94 0.99
C ALA A 50 -13.17 3.39 1.15
N ARG A 51 -13.84 3.92 0.14
CA ARG A 51 -14.45 5.26 0.20
C ARG A 51 -15.60 5.32 1.22
N ALA A 52 -16.45 4.32 1.27
CA ALA A 52 -17.56 4.21 2.24
C ALA A 52 -17.04 4.11 3.68
N ALA A 53 -15.88 3.50 3.90
CA ALA A 53 -15.18 3.48 5.19
C ALA A 53 -14.55 4.83 5.57
N GLY A 54 -14.62 5.82 4.68
CA GLY A 54 -14.15 7.19 4.91
C GLY A 54 -12.69 7.42 4.54
N LEU A 55 -12.06 6.55 3.74
CA LEU A 55 -10.74 6.83 3.19
C LEU A 55 -10.86 7.93 2.12
N ASP A 56 -9.91 8.86 2.15
CA ASP A 56 -9.74 9.91 1.14
C ASP A 56 -8.76 9.45 0.06
N ALA A 57 -7.80 8.59 0.44
CA ALA A 57 -6.82 8.04 -0.46
C ALA A 57 -6.33 6.65 0.00
N LEU A 58 -5.73 5.91 -0.93
CA LEU A 58 -4.98 4.69 -0.64
C LEU A 58 -3.77 4.54 -1.57
N CYS A 59 -2.76 3.83 -1.08
CA CYS A 59 -1.66 3.35 -1.92
C CYS A 59 -2.01 1.94 -2.37
N LEU A 60 -2.18 1.76 -3.67
CA LEU A 60 -2.39 0.46 -4.26
C LEU A 60 -1.03 -0.21 -4.44
N THR A 61 -0.64 -0.99 -3.46
CA THR A 61 0.63 -1.72 -3.44
C THR A 61 0.40 -3.19 -3.81
N GLU A 62 -0.18 -3.43 -4.99
CA GLU A 62 -0.43 -4.79 -5.46
C GLU A 62 0.88 -5.57 -5.57
N HIS A 63 0.83 -6.86 -5.30
CA HIS A 63 2.01 -7.71 -5.40
C HIS A 63 2.62 -7.67 -6.81
N PHE A 64 3.94 -7.45 -6.90
CA PHE A 64 4.65 -7.31 -8.16
C PHE A 64 4.56 -8.54 -9.08
N ASN A 65 4.38 -9.72 -8.50
CA ASN A 65 4.26 -11.00 -9.18
C ASN A 65 2.80 -11.49 -9.28
N THR A 66 1.83 -10.60 -9.16
CA THR A 66 0.42 -10.93 -9.36
C THR A 66 0.11 -11.11 -10.84
N LEU A 67 -0.81 -12.05 -11.13
CA LEU A 67 -1.31 -12.23 -12.50
C LEU A 67 -2.03 -10.96 -12.96
N GLN A 68 -1.76 -10.52 -14.20
CA GLN A 68 -2.44 -9.35 -14.80
C GLN A 68 -2.22 -8.04 -14.02
N PHE A 69 -0.98 -7.80 -13.56
CA PHE A 69 -0.62 -6.56 -12.87
C PHE A 69 -0.88 -5.31 -13.74
N ALA A 70 -0.43 -5.35 -15.00
CA ALA A 70 -0.59 -4.22 -15.91
C ALA A 70 -2.06 -3.96 -16.28
N GLU A 71 -2.88 -5.01 -16.41
CA GLU A 71 -4.31 -4.89 -16.71
C GLU A 71 -5.08 -4.22 -15.58
N LEU A 72 -4.74 -4.51 -14.31
CA LEU A 72 -5.31 -3.80 -13.16
C LEU A 72 -5.05 -2.29 -13.27
N TYR A 73 -3.82 -1.90 -13.51
CA TYR A 73 -3.47 -0.48 -13.61
C TYR A 73 -4.00 0.18 -14.89
N GLY A 74 -4.04 -0.56 -16.00
CA GLY A 74 -4.68 -0.11 -17.25
C GLY A 74 -6.17 0.17 -17.07
N TYR A 75 -6.87 -0.70 -16.37
CA TYR A 75 -8.27 -0.48 -16.00
C TYR A 75 -8.43 0.76 -15.14
N LEU A 76 -7.67 0.90 -14.05
CA LEU A 76 -7.76 2.05 -13.16
C LEU A 76 -7.49 3.36 -13.90
N ALA A 77 -6.49 3.39 -14.77
CA ALA A 77 -6.20 4.56 -15.60
C ALA A 77 -7.37 4.92 -16.53
N SER A 78 -8.11 3.91 -17.02
CA SER A 78 -9.25 4.12 -17.94
C SER A 78 -10.50 4.67 -17.26
N VAL A 79 -10.69 4.40 -15.95
CA VAL A 79 -11.90 4.80 -15.19
C VAL A 79 -11.66 5.96 -14.22
N SER A 80 -10.43 6.50 -14.18
CA SER A 80 -10.04 7.57 -13.27
C SER A 80 -9.59 8.84 -14.01
N ARG A 81 -9.57 9.94 -13.27
CA ARG A 81 -8.92 11.19 -13.70
C ARG A 81 -7.52 11.26 -13.08
N ARG A 82 -6.53 11.57 -13.89
CA ARG A 82 -5.17 11.79 -13.39
C ARG A 82 -5.08 13.13 -12.66
N VAL A 83 -4.49 13.10 -11.45
CA VAL A 83 -4.25 14.31 -10.62
C VAL A 83 -2.82 14.24 -10.09
N GLY A 84 -1.88 14.88 -10.79
CA GLY A 84 -0.44 14.71 -10.54
C GLY A 84 -0.06 13.24 -10.77
N ASP A 85 0.58 12.63 -9.76
CA ASP A 85 1.00 11.23 -9.79
C ASP A 85 -0.08 10.27 -9.25
N THR A 86 -1.31 10.76 -9.03
CA THR A 86 -2.42 9.96 -8.49
C THR A 86 -3.53 9.76 -9.51
N LEU A 87 -4.34 8.73 -9.29
CA LEU A 87 -5.56 8.42 -10.03
C LEU A 87 -6.77 8.71 -9.14
N GLU A 88 -7.62 9.67 -9.53
CA GLU A 88 -8.84 10.01 -8.80
C GLU A 88 -10.04 9.31 -9.43
N LEU A 89 -10.66 8.43 -8.68
CA LEU A 89 -11.86 7.69 -9.10
C LEU A 89 -13.12 8.56 -9.06
N GLY A 90 -14.16 8.16 -9.78
CA GLY A 90 -15.43 8.90 -9.85
C GLY A 90 -16.13 9.12 -8.50
N ASN A 91 -15.82 8.30 -7.48
CA ASN A 91 -16.31 8.47 -6.11
C ASN A 91 -15.44 9.41 -5.24
N GLY A 92 -14.39 10.02 -5.82
CA GLY A 92 -13.48 10.94 -5.15
C GLY A 92 -12.36 10.27 -4.35
N LEU A 93 -12.23 8.93 -4.39
CA LEU A 93 -11.09 8.23 -3.79
C LEU A 93 -9.84 8.45 -4.66
N ARG A 94 -8.73 8.84 -4.04
CA ARG A 94 -7.44 8.93 -4.70
C ARG A 94 -6.64 7.66 -4.52
N VAL A 95 -6.08 7.16 -5.62
CA VAL A 95 -5.22 5.98 -5.65
C VAL A 95 -3.81 6.42 -6.01
N PHE A 96 -2.86 6.18 -5.11
CA PHE A 96 -1.43 6.29 -5.37
C PHE A 96 -0.96 4.97 -5.96
N PRO A 97 -0.44 4.94 -7.19
CA PRO A 97 0.10 3.71 -7.75
C PRO A 97 1.30 3.22 -6.95
N GLY A 98 1.42 1.92 -6.79
CA GLY A 98 2.49 1.31 -6.03
C GLY A 98 2.67 -0.17 -6.36
N MET A 99 3.53 -0.82 -5.60
CA MET A 99 3.85 -2.23 -5.76
C MET A 99 4.40 -2.80 -4.46
N GLU A 100 4.00 -4.01 -4.12
CA GLU A 100 4.62 -4.80 -3.05
C GLU A 100 5.55 -5.84 -3.65
N THR A 101 6.84 -5.78 -3.31
CA THR A 101 7.90 -6.61 -3.90
C THR A 101 8.54 -7.50 -2.85
N ASP A 102 8.58 -8.81 -3.12
CA ASP A 102 9.32 -9.77 -2.31
C ASP A 102 10.83 -9.56 -2.48
N VAL A 103 11.62 -9.73 -1.40
CA VAL A 103 13.10 -9.71 -1.42
C VAL A 103 13.69 -11.08 -1.09
N ALA A 104 14.91 -11.33 -1.55
CA ALA A 104 15.57 -12.62 -1.40
C ALA A 104 15.80 -12.99 0.07
N GLU A 105 16.03 -12.01 0.93
CA GLU A 105 16.22 -12.19 2.37
C GLU A 105 14.90 -12.52 3.09
N GLY A 106 13.78 -12.42 2.39
CA GLY A 106 12.44 -12.57 2.96
C GLY A 106 11.88 -11.25 3.50
N GLY A 107 10.59 -11.05 3.28
CA GLY A 107 9.86 -9.81 3.59
C GLY A 107 9.45 -9.05 2.34
N HIS A 108 8.76 -7.94 2.53
CA HIS A 108 8.18 -7.18 1.45
C HIS A 108 8.57 -5.70 1.49
N ILE A 109 8.81 -5.15 0.33
CA ILE A 109 9.10 -3.72 0.14
C ILE A 109 7.92 -3.09 -0.59
N LEU A 110 7.39 -2.02 -0.01
CA LEU A 110 6.33 -1.21 -0.60
C LEU A 110 6.96 -0.08 -1.40
N THR A 111 6.59 0.04 -2.66
CA THR A 111 7.06 1.09 -3.56
C THR A 111 5.87 1.89 -4.04
N ILE A 112 5.92 3.22 -3.93
CA ILE A 112 4.83 4.14 -4.30
C ILE A 112 5.42 5.22 -5.21
N GLY A 113 4.76 5.51 -6.33
CA GLY A 113 5.22 6.54 -7.27
C GLY A 113 4.32 6.73 -8.48
N PRO A 114 4.79 7.47 -9.49
CA PRO A 114 4.06 7.65 -10.73
C PRO A 114 3.72 6.33 -11.41
N LEU A 115 2.53 6.27 -12.01
CA LEU A 115 2.02 5.04 -12.65
C LEU A 115 3.03 4.44 -13.65
N GLU A 116 3.65 5.27 -14.47
CA GLU A 116 4.61 4.84 -15.47
C GLU A 116 5.87 4.22 -14.85
N ALA A 117 6.34 4.79 -13.74
CA ALA A 117 7.46 4.25 -12.99
C ALA A 117 7.13 2.88 -12.39
N ILE A 118 5.95 2.73 -11.79
CA ILE A 118 5.48 1.46 -11.22
C ILE A 118 5.32 0.38 -12.29
N LEU A 119 4.73 0.70 -13.44
CA LEU A 119 4.59 -0.26 -14.55
C LEU A 119 5.95 -0.67 -15.14
N GLU A 120 6.87 0.28 -15.31
CA GLU A 120 8.20 -0.02 -15.83
C GLU A 120 9.03 -0.82 -14.83
N LEU A 121 8.99 -0.51 -13.54
CA LEU A 121 9.61 -1.31 -12.49
C LEU A 121 9.07 -2.75 -12.48
N ASN A 122 7.75 -2.92 -12.58
CA ASN A 122 7.13 -4.24 -12.65
C ASN A 122 7.61 -5.04 -13.88
N ARG A 123 7.74 -4.38 -15.04
CA ARG A 123 8.27 -4.98 -16.26
C ARG A 123 9.74 -5.38 -16.12
N ARG A 124 10.58 -4.53 -15.51
CA ARG A 124 12.00 -4.82 -15.27
C ARG A 124 12.20 -5.98 -14.28
N LEU A 125 11.28 -6.16 -13.36
CA LEU A 125 11.29 -7.25 -12.39
C LEU A 125 10.71 -8.57 -12.92
N GLU A 126 10.29 -8.64 -14.19
CA GLU A 126 9.71 -9.87 -14.78
C GLU A 126 10.57 -11.12 -14.53
N PRO A 127 11.92 -11.09 -14.71
CA PRO A 127 12.77 -12.24 -14.45
C PRO A 127 12.85 -12.65 -12.97
N ASN A 128 12.37 -11.78 -12.07
CA ASN A 128 12.50 -11.94 -10.63
C ASN A 128 11.17 -12.26 -9.92
N LYS A 129 10.12 -12.62 -10.67
CA LYS A 129 8.77 -12.85 -10.10
C LYS A 129 8.59 -14.23 -9.44
N GLU A 130 9.47 -15.17 -9.74
CA GLU A 130 9.37 -16.52 -9.19
C GLU A 130 10.16 -16.65 -7.88
N LYS A 131 9.63 -17.47 -6.97
CA LYS A 131 10.34 -17.78 -5.73
C LYS A 131 11.72 -18.38 -6.02
N GLY A 132 12.76 -17.81 -5.43
CA GLY A 132 14.15 -18.18 -5.67
C GLY A 132 14.88 -17.31 -6.70
N SER A 133 14.15 -16.43 -7.41
CA SER A 133 14.74 -15.42 -8.29
C SER A 133 14.56 -13.99 -7.77
N PHE A 134 13.97 -13.80 -6.59
CA PHE A 134 13.79 -12.49 -5.99
C PHE A 134 15.14 -11.78 -5.84
N LEU A 135 15.15 -10.47 -6.11
CA LEU A 135 16.37 -9.68 -5.93
C LEU A 135 16.72 -9.55 -4.45
N PRO A 136 18.01 -9.57 -4.09
CA PRO A 136 18.46 -9.11 -2.78
C PRO A 136 18.05 -7.66 -2.54
N PHE A 137 17.77 -7.30 -1.28
CA PHE A 137 17.30 -5.97 -0.91
C PHE A 137 18.17 -4.85 -1.51
N ALA A 138 19.50 -4.93 -1.37
CA ALA A 138 20.41 -3.91 -1.90
C ALA A 138 20.23 -3.70 -3.41
N ARG A 139 20.10 -4.79 -4.18
CA ARG A 139 19.93 -4.73 -5.64
C ARG A 139 18.56 -4.19 -6.02
N LEU A 140 17.52 -4.54 -5.27
CA LEU A 140 16.18 -4.01 -5.47
C LEU A 140 16.16 -2.49 -5.22
N MET A 141 16.83 -2.03 -4.15
CA MET A 141 16.93 -0.59 -3.85
C MET A 141 17.72 0.16 -4.91
N ASP A 142 18.83 -0.42 -5.46
CA ASP A 142 19.56 0.18 -6.57
C ASP A 142 18.66 0.41 -7.79
N LEU A 143 17.78 -0.58 -8.09
CA LEU A 143 16.80 -0.46 -9.16
C LEU A 143 15.78 0.66 -8.87
N PHE A 144 15.28 0.75 -7.63
CA PHE A 144 14.28 1.75 -7.26
C PHE A 144 14.82 3.17 -7.28
N ASP A 145 16.10 3.37 -6.95
CA ASP A 145 16.75 4.69 -6.97
C ASP A 145 16.86 5.29 -8.39
N GLU A 146 16.67 4.48 -9.44
CA GLU A 146 16.61 4.98 -10.82
C GLU A 146 15.28 5.71 -11.13
N TYR A 147 14.28 5.63 -10.24
CA TYR A 147 12.92 6.12 -10.46
C TYR A 147 12.45 7.08 -9.34
N PRO A 148 11.51 8.00 -9.66
CA PRO A 148 10.97 8.92 -8.65
C PRO A 148 9.93 8.22 -7.76
N VAL A 149 10.37 7.25 -6.97
CA VAL A 149 9.52 6.45 -6.08
C VAL A 149 9.89 6.62 -4.63
N VAL A 150 8.92 6.41 -3.74
CA VAL A 150 9.09 6.34 -2.30
C VAL A 150 9.02 4.88 -1.88
N VAL A 151 9.94 4.45 -1.02
CA VAL A 151 10.11 3.04 -0.65
C VAL A 151 10.00 2.86 0.85
N GLY A 152 9.23 1.86 1.28
CA GLY A 152 9.06 1.50 2.69
C GLY A 152 9.07 -0.01 2.91
N CYS A 153 9.15 -0.44 4.17
CA CYS A 153 9.04 -1.85 4.52
C CYS A 153 7.60 -2.21 4.86
N GLY A 154 7.04 -3.18 4.14
CA GLY A 154 5.73 -3.78 4.45
C GLY A 154 5.85 -4.70 5.66
N HIS A 155 4.89 -4.61 6.62
CA HIS A 155 4.79 -5.51 7.80
C HIS A 155 6.15 -6.06 8.29
N PRO A 156 7.07 -5.19 8.79
CA PRO A 156 8.49 -5.49 8.98
C PRO A 156 8.77 -6.69 9.88
N PHE A 157 7.86 -7.02 10.81
CA PHE A 157 8.05 -8.10 11.79
C PHE A 157 7.17 -9.33 11.54
N ARG A 158 6.57 -9.45 10.34
CA ARG A 158 5.83 -10.65 9.93
C ARG A 158 6.82 -11.76 9.54
N SER A 159 6.69 -12.94 10.19
CA SER A 159 7.48 -14.10 9.79
C SER A 159 7.02 -14.65 8.41
N PRO A 160 7.94 -15.07 7.54
CA PRO A 160 9.38 -15.20 7.72
C PRO A 160 10.22 -14.02 7.21
N GLY A 161 9.79 -12.77 7.39
CA GLY A 161 10.51 -11.60 6.90
C GLY A 161 11.74 -11.28 7.74
N HIS A 162 12.85 -10.89 7.08
CA HIS A 162 14.14 -10.58 7.70
C HIS A 162 14.64 -9.16 7.37
N VAL A 163 13.81 -8.31 6.75
CA VAL A 163 14.23 -6.94 6.41
C VAL A 163 14.76 -6.15 7.62
N PRO A 164 14.14 -6.20 8.82
CA PRO A 164 14.69 -5.50 9.99
C PRO A 164 16.05 -6.00 10.48
N GLU A 165 16.51 -7.16 10.03
CA GLU A 165 17.79 -7.75 10.39
C GLU A 165 18.93 -7.35 9.44
N LEU A 166 18.61 -6.58 8.39
CA LEU A 166 19.58 -6.07 7.44
C LEU A 166 20.50 -5.02 8.10
N PRO A 167 21.73 -4.84 7.59
CA PRO A 167 22.62 -3.80 8.05
C PRO A 167 22.00 -2.40 7.98
N GLU A 168 22.30 -1.54 8.95
CA GLU A 168 21.75 -0.18 9.06
C GLU A 168 21.97 0.64 7.78
N GLU A 169 23.13 0.52 7.14
CA GLU A 169 23.45 1.21 5.87
C GLU A 169 22.50 0.82 4.71
N GLN A 170 21.79 -0.32 4.82
CA GLN A 170 20.74 -0.68 3.88
C GLN A 170 19.39 -0.13 4.32
N LEU A 171 19.08 -0.22 5.61
CA LEU A 171 17.78 0.20 6.17
C LEU A 171 17.53 1.70 6.05
N VAL A 172 18.56 2.54 6.08
CA VAL A 172 18.45 4.01 5.91
C VAL A 172 17.87 4.43 4.54
N ARG A 173 17.84 3.52 3.59
CA ARG A 173 17.22 3.74 2.27
C ARG A 173 15.68 3.73 2.35
N LEU A 174 15.09 3.10 3.37
CA LEU A 174 13.65 3.10 3.62
C LEU A 174 13.18 4.49 4.04
N LYS A 175 11.96 4.85 3.65
CA LYS A 175 11.34 6.15 3.96
C LYS A 175 10.15 6.04 4.88
N PHE A 176 9.62 4.84 5.12
CA PHE A 176 8.55 4.56 6.07
C PHE A 176 8.51 3.07 6.44
N LEU A 177 7.83 2.77 7.55
CA LEU A 177 7.46 1.41 7.97
C LEU A 177 5.95 1.26 7.98
N ASP A 178 5.45 0.12 7.53
CA ASP A 178 4.03 -0.22 7.54
C ASP A 178 3.62 -0.83 8.89
N LEU A 179 2.83 -0.10 9.66
CA LEU A 179 2.09 -0.64 10.81
C LEU A 179 0.87 -1.40 10.29
N ASN A 180 1.07 -2.67 9.99
CA ASN A 180 0.14 -3.47 9.22
C ASN A 180 -1.11 -3.89 10.02
N GLY A 181 -2.28 -3.69 9.42
CA GLY A 181 -3.57 -3.99 10.05
C GLY A 181 -3.80 -5.45 10.37
N LYS A 182 -3.31 -6.39 9.53
CA LYS A 182 -3.40 -7.83 9.80
C LYS A 182 -2.54 -8.22 11.00
N ASP A 183 -1.34 -7.69 11.09
CA ASP A 183 -0.43 -7.99 12.20
C ASP A 183 -0.94 -7.38 13.51
N LEU A 184 -1.52 -6.18 13.46
CA LEU A 184 -2.21 -5.57 14.59
C LEU A 184 -3.40 -6.41 15.08
N ALA A 185 -4.09 -7.08 14.18
CA ALA A 185 -5.21 -7.96 14.55
C ALA A 185 -4.74 -9.26 15.22
N LEU A 186 -3.52 -9.70 14.92
CA LEU A 186 -2.92 -10.92 15.51
C LEU A 186 -2.24 -10.63 16.84
N ASP A 187 -1.40 -9.62 16.92
CA ASP A 187 -0.66 -9.22 18.12
C ASP A 187 -0.36 -7.72 18.08
N ARG A 188 -1.30 -6.93 18.59
CA ARG A 188 -1.22 -5.47 18.59
C ARG A 188 -0.01 -4.95 19.36
N GLU A 189 0.17 -5.42 20.59
CA GLU A 189 1.20 -4.90 21.50
C GLU A 189 2.60 -5.12 20.92
N ARG A 190 2.87 -6.34 20.46
CA ARG A 190 4.15 -6.67 19.84
C ARG A 190 4.37 -5.86 18.55
N THR A 191 3.35 -5.78 17.68
CA THR A 191 3.45 -5.10 16.39
C THR A 191 3.71 -3.62 16.57
N GLU A 192 2.93 -2.94 17.42
CA GLU A 192 3.13 -1.52 17.73
C GLU A 192 4.52 -1.27 18.34
N ARG A 193 4.88 -2.01 19.37
CA ARG A 193 6.15 -1.84 20.09
C ARG A 193 7.36 -1.98 19.15
N LEU A 194 7.41 -3.04 18.35
CA LEU A 194 8.55 -3.31 17.47
C LEU A 194 8.61 -2.33 16.30
N THR A 195 7.48 -2.04 15.66
CA THR A 195 7.45 -1.16 14.48
C THR A 195 7.80 0.28 14.86
N TYR A 196 7.26 0.80 15.97
CA TYR A 196 7.61 2.13 16.46
C TYR A 196 9.05 2.22 16.97
N ALA A 197 9.59 1.16 17.59
CA ALA A 197 10.99 1.13 18.01
C ALA A 197 11.93 1.25 16.80
N LEU A 198 11.70 0.46 15.76
CA LEU A 198 12.49 0.51 14.53
C LEU A 198 12.33 1.85 13.80
N GLY A 199 11.11 2.40 13.72
CA GLY A 199 10.87 3.70 13.10
C GLY A 199 11.60 4.83 13.83
N LYS A 200 11.68 4.75 15.16
CA LYS A 200 12.46 5.70 15.97
C LYS A 200 13.97 5.54 15.76
N GLU A 201 14.45 4.31 15.69
CA GLU A 201 15.88 4.00 15.45
C GLU A 201 16.35 4.51 14.10
N LEU A 202 15.54 4.28 13.05
CA LEU A 202 15.86 4.70 11.69
C LEU A 202 15.45 6.16 11.39
N GLU A 203 14.83 6.87 12.34
CA GLU A 203 14.29 8.23 12.17
C GLU A 203 13.31 8.38 11.00
N ILE A 204 12.52 7.33 10.71
CA ILE A 204 11.52 7.31 9.64
C ILE A 204 10.10 7.15 10.19
N PRO A 205 9.07 7.69 9.49
CA PRO A 205 7.69 7.58 9.93
C PRO A 205 7.17 6.15 9.88
N VAL A 206 6.30 5.85 10.85
CA VAL A 206 5.44 4.67 10.85
C VAL A 206 4.08 5.08 10.29
N VAL A 207 3.65 4.43 9.21
CA VAL A 207 2.37 4.66 8.53
C VAL A 207 1.44 3.47 8.69
N SER A 208 0.15 3.65 8.49
CA SER A 208 -0.81 2.56 8.62
C SER A 208 -1.20 1.98 7.26
N GLY A 209 -1.07 0.66 7.13
CA GLY A 209 -1.55 -0.12 6.00
C GLY A 209 -2.53 -1.19 6.44
N SER A 210 -3.64 -1.36 5.71
CA SER A 210 -4.62 -2.41 6.05
C SER A 210 -4.20 -3.78 5.54
N ASP A 211 -3.42 -3.81 4.47
CA ASP A 211 -3.06 -5.03 3.72
C ASP A 211 -4.32 -5.81 3.32
N THR A 212 -5.32 -5.06 2.85
CA THR A 212 -6.64 -5.59 2.58
C THR A 212 -6.67 -6.36 1.28
N ILE A 213 -7.11 -7.62 1.37
CA ILE A 213 -7.45 -8.48 0.23
C ILE A 213 -8.93 -8.92 0.30
N ARG A 214 -9.58 -8.80 1.47
CA ARG A 214 -10.94 -9.30 1.72
C ARG A 214 -11.73 -8.37 2.64
N ARG A 215 -13.07 -8.46 2.54
CA ARG A 215 -14.04 -7.67 3.31
C ARG A 215 -13.78 -7.64 4.84
N CYS A 216 -13.17 -8.65 5.41
CA CYS A 216 -12.92 -8.75 6.86
C CYS A 216 -11.78 -7.85 7.36
N SER A 217 -10.94 -7.29 6.47
CA SER A 217 -9.76 -6.51 6.84
C SER A 217 -9.89 -5.01 6.59
N THR A 218 -10.91 -4.54 5.86
CA THR A 218 -11.14 -3.10 5.60
C THR A 218 -11.71 -2.34 6.80
N ALA A 219 -12.12 -3.02 7.84
CA ALA A 219 -12.72 -2.36 8.98
C ALA A 219 -12.21 -2.92 10.30
N ALA A 220 -11.13 -2.34 10.82
CA ALA A 220 -11.18 -2.00 12.23
C ALA A 220 -12.23 -0.87 12.36
N SER A 221 -13.49 -1.20 12.11
CA SER A 221 -14.62 -0.30 12.27
C SER A 221 -14.77 0.03 13.75
N PRO A 222 -14.91 1.29 14.14
CA PRO A 222 -15.53 1.60 15.40
C PRO A 222 -16.93 0.95 15.34
N ARG A 223 -17.25 0.08 16.28
CA ARG A 223 -18.59 -0.51 16.43
C ARG A 223 -19.62 0.62 16.35
N SER A 224 -20.31 0.75 15.25
CA SER A 224 -21.53 1.51 15.22
C SER A 224 -22.58 0.64 15.91
N LEU A 225 -22.96 1.05 17.08
CA LEU A 225 -24.13 0.55 17.83
C LEU A 225 -25.45 0.97 17.15
N ASN A 226 -25.56 0.78 15.84
CA ASN A 226 -26.86 0.95 15.18
C ASN A 226 -26.93 -0.03 14.01
N GLY A 227 -27.71 -1.08 14.22
CA GLY A 227 -27.98 -2.11 13.23
C GLY A 227 -28.57 -1.54 11.94
N ARG A 228 -27.75 -1.42 10.92
CA ARG A 228 -28.20 -1.33 9.52
C ARG A 228 -27.55 -2.44 8.72
N TRP A 229 -28.43 -3.19 8.09
CA TRP A 229 -28.16 -4.24 7.14
C TRP A 229 -27.22 -3.76 6.02
N THR A 230 -26.15 -4.50 5.74
CA THR A 230 -25.27 -4.27 4.58
C THR A 230 -25.52 -5.35 3.53
N PRO A 231 -25.67 -5.00 2.25
CA PRO A 231 -25.93 -5.99 1.20
C PRO A 231 -24.75 -6.94 1.03
N SER A 232 -25.04 -8.21 0.79
CA SER A 232 -24.05 -9.24 0.47
C SER A 232 -23.41 -8.95 -0.90
N PRO A 233 -22.12 -9.26 -1.12
CA PRO A 233 -21.51 -9.16 -2.44
C PRO A 233 -22.22 -10.07 -3.44
N PRO A 234 -22.19 -9.75 -4.74
CA PRO A 234 -22.77 -10.60 -5.76
C PRO A 234 -22.12 -11.99 -5.68
N SER A 235 -22.95 -13.03 -5.69
CA SER A 235 -22.51 -14.41 -5.78
C SER A 235 -21.75 -14.59 -7.09
N MET A 236 -20.45 -14.92 -7.02
CA MET A 236 -19.73 -15.38 -8.19
C MET A 236 -20.38 -16.69 -8.63
N GLY A 237 -21.07 -16.69 -9.76
CA GLY A 237 -21.57 -17.89 -10.41
C GLY A 237 -20.42 -18.87 -10.66
N ARG A 238 -20.71 -20.14 -10.45
CA ARG A 238 -19.80 -21.24 -10.73
C ARG A 238 -19.51 -21.37 -12.21
#